data_77c759e54bd099b4c753e7871f169129
#
_entry.id   77c759e54bd099b4c753e7871f169129
#
_cell.length_a   1.000
_cell.length_b   1.000
_cell.length_c   1.000
_cell.angle_alpha   90.00
_cell.angle_beta   90.00
_cell.angle_gamma   90.00
#
_symmetry.space_group_name_H-M   'P 1'
#
loop_
_entity.id
_entity.type
_entity.pdbx_description
1 polymer ?
#
loop_
_entity_poly.entity_id
_entity_poly.type
_entity_poly.pdbx_seq_one_letter_code
_entity_poly.pdbx_strand_id
1 'polypeptide(L)'
;MSGIAEVLINQDYEVSGSDPSSNRVTDHLKTLGADIRHNHSAENVSGKHVVVVSSAISEDNVEVQAAREQSIPVIPRAEMLAELMRMKYGIAIAGTHGKTTTTSLVAAVLAAGNLDPTVVIGGRIKNMGGHAKLGQSQYLIAEADESDGSFLKLSPTLAVVTTLDEEHMDFYLTIENMKSTFLQFLNRIPFYGAAILCMDDANLQSLLPRIEKRTITYGLKSQADYTARNISVEGLKTYFTVYHHGKKLGKILSGALGRHNVCNTLAAVAVGMELNMDFPTIAESLKTFTGVQRRFEILKQSESLIIVDDYGHHPVEIQATLSTAKEVWPDRRLVIVFQPHRYSRTKHLMESFFSSFNDADQLLLLDIYSAGEEAEEGIHSQRIAEGVKEFGHKNVEYIGSTQSVIPHLQKILKPGDIVMTLGAGNIGELSHRLASRFND
;
A
#
# COMPACT_ATOMS: atom_id res chain seq x y z
N MET A 1 -6.40 2.92 12.62
CA MET A 1 -6.68 2.88 14.08
C MET A 1 -6.32 1.55 14.70
N SER A 2 -6.88 0.44 14.21
CA SER A 2 -6.71 -0.90 14.83
C SER A 2 -5.26 -1.31 15.10
N GLY A 3 -4.35 -1.10 14.16
CA GLY A 3 -2.95 -1.47 14.37
C GLY A 3 -2.27 -0.71 15.52
N ILE A 4 -2.59 0.56 15.72
CA ILE A 4 -2.09 1.34 16.87
C ILE A 4 -2.71 0.82 18.17
N ALA A 5 -4.03 0.55 18.18
CA ALA A 5 -4.71 -0.03 19.31
C ALA A 5 -4.12 -1.37 19.74
N GLU A 6 -3.85 -2.25 18.76
CA GLU A 6 -3.21 -3.56 18.99
C GLU A 6 -1.80 -3.42 19.60
N VAL A 7 -0.99 -2.47 19.11
CA VAL A 7 0.35 -2.20 19.67
C VAL A 7 0.23 -1.70 21.11
N LEU A 8 -0.69 -0.79 21.40
CA LEU A 8 -0.91 -0.26 22.76
C LEU A 8 -1.38 -1.34 23.73
N ILE A 9 -2.36 -2.17 23.34
CA ILE A 9 -2.84 -3.30 24.17
C ILE A 9 -1.67 -4.24 24.52
N ASN A 10 -0.87 -4.57 23.53
CA ASN A 10 0.28 -5.45 23.69
C ASN A 10 1.43 -4.81 24.52
N GLN A 11 1.38 -3.51 24.76
CA GLN A 11 2.26 -2.77 25.68
C GLN A 11 1.60 -2.54 27.05
N ASP A 12 0.56 -3.32 27.38
CA ASP A 12 -0.16 -3.26 28.64
C ASP A 12 -0.92 -1.95 28.89
N TYR A 13 -1.23 -1.17 27.83
CA TYR A 13 -2.15 -0.04 27.95
C TYR A 13 -3.60 -0.52 27.93
N GLU A 14 -4.44 0.08 28.77
CA GLU A 14 -5.88 -0.08 28.67
C GLU A 14 -6.42 0.68 27.45
N VAL A 15 -6.95 -0.06 26.49
CA VAL A 15 -7.49 0.50 25.25
C VAL A 15 -9.00 0.30 25.19
N SER A 16 -9.73 1.38 24.94
CA SER A 16 -11.14 1.34 24.59
C SER A 16 -11.37 2.10 23.29
N GLY A 17 -12.47 1.83 22.62
CA GLY A 17 -12.81 2.52 21.38
C GLY A 17 -14.30 2.47 21.07
N SER A 18 -14.73 3.34 20.16
CA SER A 18 -16.07 3.35 19.61
C SER A 18 -16.03 3.23 18.08
N ASP A 19 -16.86 2.35 17.54
CA ASP A 19 -17.05 2.17 16.09
C ASP A 19 -18.50 1.77 15.84
N PRO A 20 -19.29 2.54 15.05
CA PRO A 20 -20.69 2.21 14.78
C PRO A 20 -20.87 0.85 14.09
N SER A 21 -19.84 0.35 13.40
CA SER A 21 -19.89 -0.92 12.69
C SER A 21 -19.23 -2.04 13.49
N SER A 22 -19.93 -3.19 13.62
CA SER A 22 -19.30 -4.44 14.04
C SER A 22 -18.67 -5.12 12.84
N ASN A 23 -17.38 -5.41 12.92
CA ASN A 23 -16.64 -6.05 11.86
C ASN A 23 -15.50 -6.91 12.42
N ARG A 24 -14.86 -7.70 11.55
CA ARG A 24 -13.76 -8.61 11.97
C ARG A 24 -12.62 -7.91 12.71
N VAL A 25 -12.40 -6.62 12.46
CA VAL A 25 -11.31 -5.85 13.09
C VAL A 25 -11.69 -5.48 14.52
N THR A 26 -12.91 -4.96 14.73
CA THR A 26 -13.43 -4.66 16.08
C THR A 26 -13.53 -5.91 16.92
N ASP A 27 -13.96 -7.04 16.34
CA ASP A 27 -14.04 -8.33 17.05
C ASP A 27 -12.64 -8.82 17.44
N HIS A 28 -11.64 -8.68 16.57
CA HIS A 28 -10.27 -9.02 16.89
C HIS A 28 -9.72 -8.19 18.06
N LEU A 29 -9.92 -6.88 18.06
CA LEU A 29 -9.49 -6.02 19.17
C LEU A 29 -10.13 -6.43 20.52
N LYS A 30 -11.42 -6.83 20.49
CA LYS A 30 -12.09 -7.38 21.70
C LYS A 30 -11.42 -8.65 22.20
N THR A 31 -10.97 -9.55 21.30
CA THR A 31 -10.23 -10.77 21.71
C THR A 31 -8.88 -10.46 22.33
N LEU A 32 -8.30 -9.30 22.01
CA LEU A 32 -7.05 -8.80 22.61
C LEU A 32 -7.27 -8.05 23.94
N GLY A 33 -8.51 -7.82 24.34
CA GLY A 33 -8.85 -7.17 25.62
C GLY A 33 -9.31 -5.71 25.51
N ALA A 34 -9.54 -5.18 24.30
CA ALA A 34 -10.11 -3.84 24.14
C ALA A 34 -11.61 -3.78 24.48
N ASP A 35 -12.04 -2.73 25.17
CA ASP A 35 -13.48 -2.41 25.36
C ASP A 35 -13.98 -1.63 24.13
N ILE A 36 -14.64 -2.32 23.19
CA ILE A 36 -15.16 -1.71 21.97
C ILE A 36 -16.68 -1.54 22.04
N ARG A 37 -17.14 -0.31 21.92
CA ARG A 37 -18.54 0.10 21.93
C ARG A 37 -19.03 0.44 20.52
N HIS A 38 -20.33 0.22 20.27
CA HIS A 38 -20.92 0.43 18.93
C HIS A 38 -21.72 1.73 18.81
N ASN A 39 -21.52 2.66 19.74
CA ASN A 39 -22.11 3.99 19.73
C ASN A 39 -21.10 5.03 20.20
N HIS A 40 -21.22 6.24 19.68
CA HIS A 40 -20.51 7.39 20.22
C HIS A 40 -21.29 7.97 21.42
N SER A 41 -20.62 8.11 22.56
CA SER A 41 -21.21 8.67 23.79
C SER A 41 -20.16 9.41 24.59
N ALA A 42 -20.55 10.53 25.22
CA ALA A 42 -19.67 11.31 26.10
C ALA A 42 -19.08 10.48 27.26
N GLU A 43 -19.78 9.44 27.70
CA GLU A 43 -19.33 8.55 28.76
C GLU A 43 -18.12 7.67 28.34
N ASN A 44 -17.95 7.45 27.05
CA ASN A 44 -16.87 6.58 26.52
C ASN A 44 -15.47 7.14 26.80
N VAL A 45 -15.35 8.46 26.99
CA VAL A 45 -14.08 9.15 27.23
C VAL A 45 -13.79 9.44 28.68
N SER A 46 -14.74 9.16 29.58
CA SER A 46 -14.58 9.43 31.01
C SER A 46 -13.41 8.64 31.60
N GLY A 47 -12.51 9.33 32.30
CA GLY A 47 -11.33 8.74 32.95
C GLY A 47 -10.22 8.27 31.96
N LYS A 48 -10.29 8.64 30.68
CA LYS A 48 -9.24 8.32 29.72
C LYS A 48 -8.11 9.37 29.76
N HIS A 49 -6.89 8.94 29.47
CA HIS A 49 -5.72 9.83 29.46
C HIS A 49 -5.57 10.57 28.13
N VAL A 50 -6.04 9.97 27.02
CA VAL A 50 -5.96 10.53 25.66
C VAL A 50 -7.07 9.94 24.80
N VAL A 51 -7.63 10.74 23.91
CA VAL A 51 -8.56 10.31 22.87
C VAL A 51 -7.83 10.40 21.53
N VAL A 52 -7.80 9.30 20.78
CA VAL A 52 -7.15 9.22 19.47
C VAL A 52 -8.21 9.12 18.38
N VAL A 53 -8.20 10.08 17.44
CA VAL A 53 -9.20 10.15 16.38
C VAL A 53 -8.62 9.85 15.01
N SER A 54 -9.44 9.27 14.12
CA SER A 54 -9.14 9.18 12.69
C SER A 54 -9.60 10.44 11.97
N SER A 55 -9.10 10.67 10.74
CA SER A 55 -9.53 11.78 9.88
C SER A 55 -11.01 11.74 9.49
N ALA A 56 -11.70 10.60 9.70
CA ALA A 56 -13.15 10.45 9.45
C ALA A 56 -14.03 11.00 10.58
N ILE A 57 -13.45 11.31 11.75
CA ILE A 57 -14.19 11.83 12.91
C ILE A 57 -14.16 13.35 12.87
N SER A 58 -15.36 13.93 12.87
CA SER A 58 -15.53 15.38 12.86
C SER A 58 -15.38 16.00 14.25
N GLU A 59 -15.10 17.30 14.29
CA GLU A 59 -14.90 18.09 15.51
C GLU A 59 -16.16 18.20 16.40
N ASP A 60 -17.34 18.02 15.82
CA ASP A 60 -18.64 18.01 16.51
C ASP A 60 -19.04 16.63 17.07
N ASN A 61 -18.19 15.62 16.94
CA ASN A 61 -18.42 14.31 17.55
C ASN A 61 -18.54 14.43 19.07
N VAL A 62 -19.55 13.78 19.65
CA VAL A 62 -19.88 13.88 21.09
C VAL A 62 -18.73 13.44 22.01
N GLU A 63 -17.90 12.49 21.58
CA GLU A 63 -16.73 12.04 22.34
C GLU A 63 -15.59 13.05 22.25
N VAL A 64 -15.40 13.70 21.11
CA VAL A 64 -14.40 14.78 20.94
C VAL A 64 -14.75 15.98 21.82
N GLN A 65 -16.03 16.39 21.81
CA GLN A 65 -16.50 17.50 22.65
C GLN A 65 -16.37 17.19 24.16
N ALA A 66 -16.82 16.00 24.57
CA ALA A 66 -16.72 15.58 25.96
C ALA A 66 -15.27 15.45 26.46
N ALA A 67 -14.35 14.99 25.59
CA ALA A 67 -12.93 14.93 25.92
C ALA A 67 -12.34 16.34 26.16
N ARG A 68 -12.69 17.31 25.30
CA ARG A 68 -12.26 18.70 25.46
C ARG A 68 -12.81 19.35 26.72
N GLU A 69 -14.10 19.14 27.04
CA GLU A 69 -14.73 19.63 28.25
C GLU A 69 -14.05 19.07 29.52
N GLN A 70 -13.61 17.84 29.48
CA GLN A 70 -12.87 17.18 30.57
C GLN A 70 -11.34 17.44 30.51
N SER A 71 -10.87 18.33 29.63
CA SER A 71 -9.44 18.59 29.42
C SER A 71 -8.60 17.35 29.08
N ILE A 72 -9.21 16.35 28.45
CA ILE A 72 -8.52 15.16 27.94
C ILE A 72 -7.93 15.50 26.55
N PRO A 73 -6.63 15.28 26.31
CA PRO A 73 -6.03 15.53 25.00
C PRO A 73 -6.71 14.73 23.90
N VAL A 74 -7.06 15.40 22.79
CA VAL A 74 -7.57 14.76 21.57
C VAL A 74 -6.51 14.89 20.50
N ILE A 75 -5.95 13.76 20.06
CA ILE A 75 -4.86 13.73 19.10
C ILE A 75 -5.23 12.88 17.86
N PRO A 76 -4.75 13.26 16.67
CA PRO A 76 -4.96 12.45 15.48
C PRO A 76 -4.13 11.16 15.52
N ARG A 77 -4.57 10.15 14.77
CA ARG A 77 -3.91 8.84 14.62
C ARG A 77 -2.40 8.94 14.33
N ALA A 78 -2.01 9.86 13.45
CA ALA A 78 -0.60 10.03 13.06
C ALA A 78 0.26 10.53 14.22
N GLU A 79 -0.30 11.32 15.13
CA GLU A 79 0.42 11.79 16.30
C GLU A 79 0.66 10.66 17.30
N MET A 80 -0.33 9.81 17.56
CA MET A 80 -0.13 8.63 18.39
C MET A 80 0.92 7.67 17.77
N LEU A 81 0.91 7.50 16.45
CA LEU A 81 1.94 6.71 15.77
C LEU A 81 3.33 7.36 15.92
N ALA A 82 3.40 8.69 15.88
CA ALA A 82 4.65 9.41 16.10
C ALA A 82 5.18 9.23 17.52
N GLU A 83 4.31 9.24 18.53
CA GLU A 83 4.71 8.94 19.92
C GLU A 83 5.25 7.52 20.06
N LEU A 84 4.57 6.52 19.48
CA LEU A 84 5.09 5.15 19.45
C LEU A 84 6.46 5.06 18.75
N MET A 85 6.65 5.83 17.66
CA MET A 85 7.90 5.83 16.90
C MET A 85 9.05 6.47 17.68
N ARG A 86 8.80 7.52 18.47
CA ARG A 86 9.82 8.18 19.31
C ARG A 86 10.44 7.27 20.36
N MET A 87 9.70 6.25 20.80
CA MET A 87 10.17 5.29 21.80
C MET A 87 11.02 4.18 21.21
N LYS A 88 11.18 4.13 19.87
CA LYS A 88 11.85 3.05 19.15
C LYS A 88 12.75 3.58 18.04
N TYR A 89 13.58 2.71 17.48
CA TYR A 89 14.29 2.99 16.24
C TYR A 89 13.30 2.94 15.07
N GLY A 90 12.79 4.10 14.68
CA GLY A 90 11.73 4.22 13.70
C GLY A 90 12.21 4.04 12.26
N ILE A 91 11.54 3.19 11.50
CA ILE A 91 11.71 2.99 10.05
C ILE A 91 10.39 3.35 9.40
N ALA A 92 10.33 4.50 8.72
CA ALA A 92 9.13 4.95 8.03
C ALA A 92 9.22 4.68 6.53
N ILE A 93 8.16 4.11 5.98
CA ILE A 93 8.06 3.83 4.55
C ILE A 93 7.01 4.78 3.95
N ALA A 94 7.47 5.76 3.20
CA ALA A 94 6.66 6.77 2.52
C ALA A 94 6.73 6.61 1.00
N GLY A 95 5.94 7.41 0.29
CA GLY A 95 5.89 7.44 -1.17
C GLY A 95 4.50 7.16 -1.71
N THR A 96 4.22 7.55 -2.92
CA THR A 96 2.90 7.43 -3.53
C THR A 96 2.50 5.96 -3.72
N HIS A 97 3.40 5.15 -4.30
CA HIS A 97 3.14 3.73 -4.61
C HIS A 97 4.13 2.80 -3.89
N GLY A 98 3.74 1.55 -3.67
CA GLY A 98 4.62 0.51 -3.14
C GLY A 98 4.83 0.53 -1.63
N LYS A 99 4.26 1.47 -0.86
CA LYS A 99 4.42 1.57 0.61
C LYS A 99 4.17 0.25 1.33
N THR A 100 2.97 -0.29 1.19
CA THR A 100 2.54 -1.52 1.90
C THR A 100 3.43 -2.72 1.57
N THR A 101 3.78 -2.89 0.29
CA THR A 101 4.66 -3.98 -0.15
C THR A 101 6.06 -3.82 0.43
N THR A 102 6.63 -2.61 0.36
CA THR A 102 7.96 -2.32 0.90
C THR A 102 7.99 -2.49 2.41
N THR A 103 6.97 -1.98 3.15
CA THR A 103 6.83 -2.18 4.60
C THR A 103 6.82 -3.67 4.96
N SER A 104 6.09 -4.46 4.19
CA SER A 104 5.98 -5.91 4.39
C SER A 104 7.29 -6.65 4.10
N LEU A 105 8.02 -6.25 3.05
CA LEU A 105 9.33 -6.78 2.70
C LEU A 105 10.37 -6.44 3.76
N VAL A 106 10.41 -5.20 4.24
CA VAL A 106 11.30 -4.77 5.34
C VAL A 106 10.98 -5.54 6.61
N ALA A 107 9.70 -5.71 6.95
CA ALA A 107 9.28 -6.50 8.10
C ALA A 107 9.75 -7.97 8.03
N ALA A 108 9.63 -8.60 6.85
CA ALA A 108 10.09 -9.96 6.61
C ALA A 108 11.62 -10.08 6.76
N VAL A 109 12.37 -9.12 6.21
CA VAL A 109 13.83 -9.05 6.30
C VAL A 109 14.26 -8.93 7.76
N LEU A 110 13.71 -7.97 8.52
CA LEU A 110 14.10 -7.76 9.91
C LEU A 110 13.74 -8.97 10.80
N ALA A 111 12.58 -9.58 10.57
CA ALA A 111 12.16 -10.76 11.28
C ALA A 111 13.12 -11.95 11.08
N ALA A 112 13.59 -12.16 9.85
CA ALA A 112 14.58 -13.20 9.52
C ALA A 112 15.96 -12.94 10.16
N GLY A 113 16.30 -11.68 10.38
CA GLY A 113 17.50 -11.26 11.13
C GLY A 113 17.34 -11.35 12.65
N ASN A 114 16.26 -11.94 13.16
CA ASN A 114 15.91 -12.00 14.59
C ASN A 114 15.80 -10.61 15.24
N LEU A 115 15.48 -9.59 14.46
CA LEU A 115 15.29 -8.24 14.96
C LEU A 115 13.86 -7.97 15.45
N ASP A 116 12.95 -8.90 15.31
CA ASP A 116 11.55 -8.90 15.78
C ASP A 116 10.92 -7.50 15.90
N PRO A 117 10.70 -6.78 14.79
CA PRO A 117 10.21 -5.39 14.81
C PRO A 117 8.73 -5.32 15.20
N THR A 118 8.34 -4.19 15.82
CA THR A 118 6.96 -3.76 15.83
C THR A 118 6.60 -3.21 14.43
N VAL A 119 5.47 -3.62 13.87
CA VAL A 119 5.08 -3.27 12.50
C VAL A 119 3.68 -2.67 12.49
N VAL A 120 3.51 -1.51 11.84
CA VAL A 120 2.22 -0.83 11.66
C VAL A 120 2.03 -0.53 10.18
N ILE A 121 1.05 -1.17 9.53
CA ILE A 121 0.79 -1.04 8.09
C ILE A 121 -0.68 -0.76 7.78
N GLY A 122 -0.93 -0.12 6.63
CA GLY A 122 -2.28 0.14 6.12
C GLY A 122 -2.98 -1.11 5.59
N GLY A 123 -2.24 -2.07 5.04
CA GLY A 123 -2.74 -3.34 4.49
C GLY A 123 -2.59 -4.53 5.45
N ARG A 124 -3.06 -5.73 5.02
CA ARG A 124 -2.86 -6.99 5.76
C ARG A 124 -1.74 -7.81 5.16
N ILE A 125 -0.78 -8.22 5.97
CA ILE A 125 0.25 -9.20 5.56
C ILE A 125 -0.31 -10.61 5.74
N LYS A 126 -0.20 -11.46 4.71
CA LYS A 126 -0.72 -12.84 4.73
C LYS A 126 -0.23 -13.66 5.92
N ASN A 127 1.04 -13.50 6.29
CA ASN A 127 1.69 -14.32 7.32
C ASN A 127 1.64 -13.70 8.72
N MET A 128 1.07 -12.48 8.90
CA MET A 128 1.04 -11.79 10.20
C MET A 128 -0.36 -11.68 10.80
N GLY A 129 -1.40 -12.06 10.07
CA GLY A 129 -2.77 -12.14 10.59
C GLY A 129 -3.49 -10.81 10.85
N GLY A 130 -2.81 -9.66 10.76
CA GLY A 130 -3.35 -8.35 11.14
C GLY A 130 -2.74 -7.15 10.40
N HIS A 131 -3.13 -5.96 10.82
CA HIS A 131 -2.59 -4.66 10.36
C HIS A 131 -1.40 -4.20 11.21
N ALA A 132 -1.12 -4.87 12.31
CA ALA A 132 0.03 -4.62 13.16
C ALA A 132 0.55 -5.92 13.74
N LYS A 133 1.83 -5.91 14.11
CA LYS A 133 2.48 -6.93 14.90
C LYS A 133 3.34 -6.22 15.95
N LEU A 134 3.15 -6.52 17.21
CA LEU A 134 4.11 -6.13 18.25
C LEU A 134 5.33 -7.02 18.17
N GLY A 135 6.50 -6.42 18.03
CA GLY A 135 7.78 -7.06 18.23
C GLY A 135 8.42 -6.63 19.54
N GLN A 136 9.30 -7.48 20.08
CA GLN A 136 9.97 -7.25 21.34
C GLN A 136 11.23 -6.37 21.22
N SER A 137 11.65 -6.06 19.99
CA SER A 137 12.86 -5.27 19.76
C SER A 137 12.65 -3.76 19.82
N GLN A 138 13.77 -3.06 19.72
CA GLN A 138 13.78 -1.59 19.62
C GLN A 138 13.28 -1.04 18.28
N TYR A 139 13.00 -1.87 17.28
CA TYR A 139 12.63 -1.42 15.94
C TYR A 139 11.11 -1.25 15.79
N LEU A 140 10.70 -0.16 15.12
CA LEU A 140 9.32 0.06 14.70
C LEU A 140 9.32 0.40 13.22
N ILE A 141 8.62 -0.39 12.42
CA ILE A 141 8.38 -0.16 11.00
C ILE A 141 6.97 0.39 10.85
N ALA A 142 6.82 1.54 10.22
CA ALA A 142 5.52 2.13 9.98
C ALA A 142 5.36 2.59 8.53
N GLU A 143 4.19 2.34 7.97
CA GLU A 143 3.75 2.98 6.73
C GLU A 143 3.41 4.44 7.02
N ALA A 144 4.08 5.35 6.34
CA ALA A 144 3.91 6.78 6.48
C ALA A 144 2.90 7.27 5.43
N ASP A 145 1.75 7.76 5.91
CA ASP A 145 0.64 8.20 5.07
C ASP A 145 0.83 9.67 4.71
N GLU A 146 1.06 9.93 3.43
CA GLU A 146 1.26 11.28 2.89
C GLU A 146 -0.05 11.99 2.54
N SER A 147 -1.19 11.29 2.52
CA SER A 147 -2.45 11.77 1.92
C SER A 147 -2.98 13.10 2.47
N ASP A 148 -2.66 13.41 3.73
CA ASP A 148 -3.06 14.62 4.46
C ASP A 148 -1.86 15.37 5.07
N GLY A 149 -0.64 15.03 4.67
CA GLY A 149 0.59 15.58 5.21
C GLY A 149 0.90 15.16 6.65
N SER A 150 0.09 14.28 7.25
CA SER A 150 0.24 13.85 8.65
C SER A 150 1.53 13.07 8.93
N PHE A 151 2.14 12.47 7.90
CA PHE A 151 3.45 11.81 8.01
C PHE A 151 4.58 12.75 8.46
N LEU A 152 4.40 14.08 8.30
CA LEU A 152 5.32 15.06 8.86
C LEU A 152 5.40 15.02 10.40
N LYS A 153 4.42 14.42 11.09
CA LYS A 153 4.50 14.24 12.54
C LYS A 153 5.48 13.14 12.95
N LEU A 154 5.79 12.22 12.04
CA LEU A 154 6.73 11.13 12.28
C LEU A 154 8.17 11.66 12.36
N SER A 155 9.00 11.00 13.17
CA SER A 155 10.43 11.30 13.33
C SER A 155 11.24 10.01 13.16
N PRO A 156 11.31 9.45 11.94
CA PRO A 156 11.99 8.18 11.71
C PRO A 156 13.50 8.34 11.76
N THR A 157 14.20 7.29 12.18
CA THR A 157 15.66 7.16 12.02
C THR A 157 16.02 6.79 10.58
N LEU A 158 15.26 5.87 9.98
CA LEU A 158 15.37 5.55 8.55
C LEU A 158 14.05 5.93 7.85
N ALA A 159 14.13 6.71 6.80
CA ALA A 159 12.98 7.00 5.93
C ALA A 159 13.22 6.43 4.54
N VAL A 160 12.37 5.49 4.13
CA VAL A 160 12.33 4.98 2.77
C VAL A 160 11.29 5.75 1.99
N VAL A 161 11.64 6.27 0.81
CA VAL A 161 10.67 6.85 -0.13
C VAL A 161 10.72 6.07 -1.43
N THR A 162 9.59 5.46 -1.76
CA THR A 162 9.47 4.55 -2.91
C THR A 162 9.30 5.28 -4.23
N THR A 163 8.31 6.14 -4.31
CA THR A 163 7.98 6.96 -5.50
C THR A 163 7.35 8.28 -5.06
N LEU A 164 7.34 9.26 -5.96
CA LEU A 164 6.66 10.52 -5.77
C LEU A 164 5.92 10.89 -7.05
N ASP A 165 4.61 10.66 -7.08
CA ASP A 165 3.74 10.83 -8.25
C ASP A 165 2.54 11.71 -7.89
N GLU A 166 1.81 12.21 -8.89
CA GLU A 166 0.63 13.07 -8.71
C GLU A 166 -0.54 12.29 -8.08
N GLU A 167 -0.54 12.23 -6.76
CA GLU A 167 -1.61 11.64 -5.96
C GLU A 167 -2.01 12.64 -4.86
N HIS A 168 -3.23 12.57 -4.37
CA HIS A 168 -3.74 13.47 -3.33
C HIS A 168 -3.65 14.97 -3.72
N MET A 169 -3.91 15.28 -4.99
CA MET A 169 -3.85 16.66 -5.48
C MET A 169 -4.96 17.55 -4.95
N ASP A 170 -6.01 16.99 -4.38
CA ASP A 170 -7.00 17.67 -3.55
C ASP A 170 -6.38 18.31 -2.31
N PHE A 171 -5.35 17.68 -1.71
CA PHE A 171 -4.60 18.20 -0.57
C PHE A 171 -3.38 19.04 -1.01
N TYR A 172 -2.53 18.50 -1.89
CA TYR A 172 -1.27 19.14 -2.25
C TYR A 172 -1.41 20.28 -3.26
N LEU A 173 -2.47 20.29 -4.07
CA LEU A 173 -2.74 21.23 -5.15
C LEU A 173 -1.74 21.17 -6.31
N THR A 174 -0.46 21.02 -6.04
CA THR A 174 0.62 20.92 -7.05
C THR A 174 1.67 19.89 -6.66
N ILE A 175 2.34 19.31 -7.66
CA ILE A 175 3.45 18.38 -7.44
C ILE A 175 4.62 19.06 -6.68
N GLU A 176 4.81 20.35 -6.85
CA GLU A 176 5.87 21.09 -6.17
C GLU A 176 5.59 21.24 -4.66
N ASN A 177 4.33 21.41 -4.27
CA ASN A 177 3.94 21.40 -2.86
C ASN A 177 4.17 20.01 -2.25
N MET A 178 3.82 18.95 -2.97
CA MET A 178 4.08 17.58 -2.55
C MET A 178 5.57 17.32 -2.39
N LYS A 179 6.41 17.70 -3.36
CA LYS A 179 7.87 17.62 -3.28
C LYS A 179 8.42 18.37 -2.07
N SER A 180 7.91 19.58 -1.81
CA SER A 180 8.32 20.38 -0.65
C SER A 180 7.98 19.67 0.67
N THR A 181 6.83 19.04 0.75
CA THR A 181 6.39 18.29 1.94
C THR A 181 7.25 17.05 2.17
N PHE A 182 7.55 16.28 1.11
CA PHE A 182 8.48 15.15 1.21
C PHE A 182 9.90 15.58 1.60
N LEU A 183 10.37 16.71 1.09
CA LEU A 183 11.66 17.27 1.49
C LEU A 183 11.69 17.63 2.98
N GLN A 184 10.63 18.25 3.51
CA GLN A 184 10.49 18.53 4.94
C GLN A 184 10.52 17.24 5.77
N PHE A 185 9.82 16.20 5.32
CA PHE A 185 9.83 14.88 5.98
C PHE A 185 11.25 14.29 6.02
N LEU A 186 11.95 14.26 4.89
CA LEU A 186 13.31 13.73 4.78
C LEU A 186 14.32 14.51 5.66
N ASN A 187 14.18 15.82 5.74
CA ASN A 187 15.07 16.66 6.54
C ASN A 187 14.79 16.57 8.07
N ARG A 188 13.73 15.88 8.51
CA ARG A 188 13.49 15.53 9.93
C ARG A 188 14.28 14.34 10.43
N ILE A 189 14.86 13.54 9.54
CA ILE A 189 15.72 12.41 9.89
C ILE A 189 16.87 12.94 10.79
N PRO A 190 17.20 12.27 11.92
CA PRO A 190 18.31 12.69 12.76
C PRO A 190 19.66 12.53 12.05
N PHE A 191 20.70 13.20 12.54
CA PHE A 191 22.03 13.21 11.89
C PHE A 191 22.66 11.82 11.75
N TYR A 192 22.28 10.87 12.58
CA TYR A 192 22.75 9.49 12.57
C TYR A 192 21.88 8.54 11.74
N GLY A 193 20.80 9.03 11.18
CA GLY A 193 19.88 8.28 10.34
C GLY A 193 20.20 8.40 8.84
N ALA A 194 19.29 7.89 8.01
CA ALA A 194 19.41 7.96 6.55
C ALA A 194 18.07 8.00 5.81
N ALA A 195 18.07 8.69 4.67
CA ALA A 195 17.03 8.64 3.66
C ALA A 195 17.38 7.56 2.61
N ILE A 196 16.46 6.61 2.35
CA ILE A 196 16.63 5.53 1.36
C ILE A 196 15.67 5.82 0.20
N LEU A 197 16.21 6.16 -0.98
CA LEU A 197 15.44 6.79 -2.07
C LEU A 197 15.52 6.00 -3.37
N CYS A 198 14.36 5.84 -4.04
CA CYS A 198 14.29 5.25 -5.37
C CYS A 198 14.78 6.23 -6.44
N MET A 199 15.88 5.89 -7.11
CA MET A 199 16.48 6.73 -8.15
C MET A 199 15.86 6.51 -9.53
N ASP A 200 14.90 5.60 -9.69
CA ASP A 200 14.14 5.46 -10.93
C ASP A 200 13.01 6.49 -11.03
N ASP A 201 12.72 7.19 -9.95
CA ASP A 201 11.72 8.26 -9.87
C ASP A 201 12.36 9.64 -10.07
N ALA A 202 11.93 10.34 -11.14
CA ALA A 202 12.49 11.64 -11.51
C ALA A 202 12.18 12.75 -10.49
N ASN A 203 11.03 12.68 -9.82
CA ASN A 203 10.66 13.65 -8.80
C ASN A 203 11.57 13.51 -7.57
N LEU A 204 11.86 12.28 -7.14
CA LEU A 204 12.82 12.02 -6.05
C LEU A 204 14.24 12.43 -6.43
N GLN A 205 14.67 12.15 -7.67
CA GLN A 205 15.97 12.63 -8.16
C GLN A 205 16.11 14.15 -8.02
N SER A 206 15.04 14.89 -8.34
CA SER A 206 15.04 16.36 -8.25
C SER A 206 15.19 16.90 -6.82
N LEU A 207 14.89 16.09 -5.81
CA LEU A 207 15.01 16.45 -4.40
C LEU A 207 16.43 16.24 -3.83
N LEU A 208 17.22 15.34 -4.40
CA LEU A 208 18.55 14.95 -3.88
C LEU A 208 19.44 16.13 -3.49
N PRO A 209 19.60 17.18 -4.34
CA PRO A 209 20.48 18.29 -4.00
C PRO A 209 20.02 19.15 -2.79
N ARG A 210 18.77 18.95 -2.35
CA ARG A 210 18.14 19.72 -1.26
C ARG A 210 18.00 18.89 0.03
N ILE A 211 18.36 17.60 0.00
CA ILE A 211 18.32 16.73 1.18
C ILE A 211 19.60 16.93 1.98
N GLU A 212 19.45 17.40 3.22
CA GLU A 212 20.55 17.70 4.14
C GLU A 212 20.97 16.49 4.99
N LYS A 213 20.46 15.33 4.68
CA LYS A 213 20.69 14.08 5.44
C LYS A 213 21.46 13.07 4.60
N ARG A 214 22.09 12.11 5.27
CA ARG A 214 22.72 11.01 4.58
C ARG A 214 21.69 10.27 3.71
N THR A 215 22.03 10.07 2.46
CA THR A 215 21.18 9.37 1.49
C THR A 215 21.79 8.03 1.11
N ILE A 216 20.92 7.04 0.91
CA ILE A 216 21.21 5.74 0.33
C ILE A 216 20.24 5.60 -0.85
N THR A 217 20.75 5.25 -2.01
CA THR A 217 19.95 5.21 -3.23
C THR A 217 19.77 3.80 -3.75
N TYR A 218 18.61 3.53 -4.37
CA TYR A 218 18.36 2.26 -5.05
C TYR A 218 17.59 2.48 -6.36
N GLY A 219 17.73 1.55 -7.30
CA GLY A 219 17.00 1.63 -8.57
C GLY A 219 17.47 0.61 -9.60
N LEU A 220 16.75 0.52 -10.74
CA LEU A 220 17.06 -0.36 -11.86
C LEU A 220 17.72 0.37 -13.03
N LYS A 221 17.36 1.64 -13.26
CA LYS A 221 17.72 2.44 -14.43
C LYS A 221 18.88 3.39 -14.18
N SER A 222 19.08 3.85 -12.95
CA SER A 222 20.06 4.88 -12.60
C SER A 222 21.31 4.32 -11.93
N GLN A 223 22.36 5.16 -11.80
CA GLN A 223 23.52 4.86 -10.97
C GLN A 223 23.15 5.07 -9.50
N ALA A 224 22.61 4.03 -8.89
CA ALA A 224 22.24 4.02 -7.48
C ALA A 224 23.21 3.14 -6.68
N ASP A 225 23.23 3.32 -5.35
CA ASP A 225 24.09 2.53 -4.46
C ASP A 225 23.70 1.05 -4.54
N TYR A 226 22.39 0.75 -4.51
CA TYR A 226 21.85 -0.61 -4.73
C TYR A 226 21.16 -0.72 -6.07
N THR A 227 21.60 -1.68 -6.91
CA THR A 227 21.01 -1.94 -8.22
C THR A 227 20.72 -3.42 -8.42
N ALA A 228 19.77 -3.73 -9.31
CA ALA A 228 19.49 -5.09 -9.73
C ALA A 228 19.74 -5.29 -11.22
N ARG A 229 20.30 -6.45 -11.59
CA ARG A 229 20.55 -6.87 -12.98
C ARG A 229 20.11 -8.31 -13.18
N ASN A 230 20.01 -8.72 -14.45
CA ASN A 230 19.61 -10.09 -14.84
C ASN A 230 18.26 -10.46 -14.21
N ILE A 231 17.27 -9.56 -14.36
CA ILE A 231 15.92 -9.76 -13.85
C ILE A 231 15.20 -10.72 -14.80
N SER A 232 14.66 -11.82 -14.26
CA SER A 232 13.80 -12.77 -14.97
C SER A 232 12.65 -13.22 -14.08
N VAL A 233 11.54 -13.61 -14.72
CA VAL A 233 10.40 -14.23 -14.04
C VAL A 233 10.34 -15.69 -14.47
N GLU A 234 10.27 -16.59 -13.51
CA GLU A 234 10.10 -18.03 -13.74
C GLU A 234 8.97 -18.54 -12.82
N GLY A 235 7.86 -18.93 -13.42
CA GLY A 235 6.64 -19.23 -12.69
C GLY A 235 6.15 -18.03 -11.89
N LEU A 236 5.95 -18.21 -10.59
CA LEU A 236 5.50 -17.16 -9.68
C LEU A 236 6.64 -16.59 -8.82
N LYS A 237 7.83 -16.50 -9.39
CA LYS A 237 9.02 -15.98 -8.72
C LYS A 237 9.80 -15.05 -9.64
N THR A 238 10.37 -13.99 -9.04
CA THR A 238 11.28 -13.06 -9.71
C THR A 238 12.71 -13.33 -9.28
N TYR A 239 13.60 -13.53 -10.23
CA TYR A 239 15.05 -13.78 -10.04
C TYR A 239 15.82 -12.53 -10.45
N PHE A 240 16.81 -12.13 -9.67
CA PHE A 240 17.72 -11.04 -10.04
C PHE A 240 19.00 -11.07 -9.21
N THR A 241 20.01 -10.33 -9.69
CA THR A 241 21.30 -10.18 -9.01
C THR A 241 21.43 -8.78 -8.47
N VAL A 242 21.71 -8.65 -7.16
CA VAL A 242 21.90 -7.36 -6.47
C VAL A 242 23.35 -6.95 -6.49
N TYR A 243 23.57 -5.67 -6.74
CA TYR A 243 24.86 -4.99 -6.68
C TYR A 243 24.81 -3.83 -5.71
N HIS A 244 25.90 -3.60 -4.97
CA HIS A 244 26.11 -2.45 -4.11
C HIS A 244 27.38 -1.72 -4.52
N HIS A 245 27.27 -0.44 -4.90
CA HIS A 245 28.36 0.34 -5.51
C HIS A 245 29.08 -0.41 -6.65
N GLY A 246 28.28 -1.06 -7.51
CA GLY A 246 28.81 -1.84 -8.64
C GLY A 246 29.40 -3.21 -8.29
N LYS A 247 29.58 -3.54 -7.02
CA LYS A 247 30.06 -4.87 -6.57
C LYS A 247 28.88 -5.80 -6.37
N LYS A 248 28.97 -7.02 -6.91
CA LYS A 248 27.94 -8.05 -6.74
C LYS A 248 27.83 -8.48 -5.28
N LEU A 249 26.63 -8.36 -4.71
CA LEU A 249 26.30 -8.93 -3.39
C LEU A 249 25.85 -10.38 -3.50
N GLY A 250 24.95 -10.68 -4.40
CA GLY A 250 24.41 -12.02 -4.59
C GLY A 250 23.15 -12.06 -5.44
N LYS A 251 22.52 -13.24 -5.50
CA LYS A 251 21.25 -13.45 -6.19
C LYS A 251 20.11 -13.42 -5.19
N ILE A 252 18.97 -12.88 -5.61
CA ILE A 252 17.69 -12.92 -4.88
C ILE A 252 16.68 -13.69 -5.73
N LEU A 253 15.92 -14.53 -5.05
CA LEU A 253 14.68 -15.11 -5.50
C LEU A 253 13.56 -14.49 -4.67
N SER A 254 12.65 -13.72 -5.29
CA SER A 254 11.58 -13.03 -4.59
C SER A 254 10.20 -13.60 -4.95
N GLY A 255 9.32 -13.72 -3.96
CA GLY A 255 7.90 -14.00 -4.19
C GLY A 255 7.09 -12.78 -4.62
N ALA A 256 7.67 -11.58 -4.57
CA ALA A 256 7.03 -10.36 -5.06
C ALA A 256 7.28 -10.24 -6.57
N LEU A 257 6.20 -10.32 -7.36
CA LEU A 257 6.26 -10.32 -8.82
C LEU A 257 6.32 -8.89 -9.39
N GLY A 258 6.98 -8.76 -10.54
CA GLY A 258 7.05 -7.53 -11.32
C GLY A 258 8.26 -6.64 -10.99
N ARG A 259 8.67 -5.86 -11.99
CA ARG A 259 9.87 -5.00 -11.90
C ARG A 259 9.76 -3.92 -10.81
N HIS A 260 8.56 -3.36 -10.58
CA HIS A 260 8.30 -2.43 -9.49
C HIS A 260 8.57 -3.08 -8.12
N ASN A 261 8.28 -4.36 -7.96
CA ASN A 261 8.57 -5.10 -6.73
C ASN A 261 10.05 -5.48 -6.61
N VAL A 262 10.82 -5.54 -7.70
CA VAL A 262 12.29 -5.59 -7.60
C VAL A 262 12.82 -4.31 -6.96
N CYS A 263 12.30 -3.12 -7.32
CA CYS A 263 12.64 -1.85 -6.66
C CYS A 263 12.25 -1.88 -5.17
N ASN A 264 11.02 -2.30 -4.84
CA ASN A 264 10.58 -2.43 -3.44
C ASN A 264 11.47 -3.40 -2.64
N THR A 265 11.93 -4.48 -3.29
CA THR A 265 12.86 -5.45 -2.70
C THR A 265 14.25 -4.84 -2.47
N LEU A 266 14.76 -4.02 -3.41
CA LEU A 266 16.03 -3.30 -3.22
C LEU A 266 15.97 -2.33 -2.04
N ALA A 267 14.83 -1.67 -1.81
CA ALA A 267 14.63 -0.84 -0.62
C ALA A 267 14.76 -1.67 0.67
N ALA A 268 14.13 -2.85 0.71
CA ALA A 268 14.23 -3.75 1.87
C ALA A 268 15.66 -4.29 2.07
N VAL A 269 16.38 -4.60 0.98
CA VAL A 269 17.80 -4.94 1.03
C VAL A 269 18.62 -3.80 1.62
N ALA A 270 18.40 -2.56 1.15
CA ALA A 270 19.13 -1.39 1.64
C ALA A 270 18.89 -1.17 3.14
N VAL A 271 17.64 -1.33 3.63
CA VAL A 271 17.32 -1.26 5.06
C VAL A 271 18.04 -2.36 5.85
N GLY A 272 17.98 -3.61 5.39
CA GLY A 272 18.65 -4.73 6.07
C GLY A 272 20.17 -4.54 6.16
N MET A 273 20.79 -4.13 5.05
CA MET A 273 22.24 -3.86 5.01
C MET A 273 22.63 -2.67 5.89
N GLU A 274 21.81 -1.62 5.96
CA GLU A 274 22.01 -0.47 6.84
C GLU A 274 21.95 -0.87 8.32
N LEU A 275 21.15 -1.87 8.65
CA LEU A 275 21.08 -2.45 9.99
C LEU A 275 22.13 -3.56 10.24
N ASN A 276 23.16 -3.63 9.39
CA ASN A 276 24.27 -4.58 9.47
C ASN A 276 23.86 -6.06 9.40
N MET A 277 22.74 -6.38 8.73
CA MET A 277 22.37 -7.76 8.44
C MET A 277 23.24 -8.32 7.30
N ASP A 278 23.55 -9.60 7.37
CA ASP A 278 24.23 -10.27 6.26
C ASP A 278 23.30 -10.50 5.06
N PHE A 279 23.85 -10.38 3.85
CA PHE A 279 23.08 -10.51 2.62
C PHE A 279 22.42 -11.89 2.42
N PRO A 280 23.06 -13.03 2.79
CA PRO A 280 22.41 -14.35 2.71
C PRO A 280 21.13 -14.45 3.54
N THR A 281 21.09 -13.91 4.75
CA THR A 281 19.88 -13.87 5.60
C THR A 281 18.78 -13.03 4.95
N ILE A 282 19.13 -11.86 4.39
CA ILE A 282 18.20 -11.02 3.64
C ILE A 282 17.63 -11.78 2.42
N ALA A 283 18.49 -12.42 1.64
CA ALA A 283 18.08 -13.14 0.43
C ALA A 283 17.14 -14.32 0.74
N GLU A 284 17.40 -15.08 1.81
CA GLU A 284 16.54 -16.21 2.19
C GLU A 284 15.16 -15.75 2.69
N SER A 285 15.09 -14.63 3.42
CA SER A 285 13.81 -14.05 3.87
C SER A 285 12.90 -13.67 2.70
N LEU A 286 13.48 -13.08 1.66
CA LEU A 286 12.77 -12.64 0.46
C LEU A 286 12.26 -13.81 -0.38
N LYS A 287 12.92 -14.95 -0.35
CA LYS A 287 12.51 -16.18 -1.02
C LYS A 287 11.23 -16.77 -0.43
N THR A 288 11.05 -16.65 0.88
CA THR A 288 9.88 -17.15 1.61
C THR A 288 8.73 -16.15 1.65
N PHE A 289 8.93 -14.93 1.18
CA PHE A 289 7.90 -13.91 1.13
C PHE A 289 6.74 -14.31 0.21
N THR A 290 5.52 -14.34 0.74
CA THR A 290 4.31 -14.83 0.03
C THR A 290 3.41 -13.71 -0.51
N GLY A 291 3.86 -12.45 -0.43
CA GLY A 291 3.11 -11.30 -0.89
C GLY A 291 2.20 -10.67 0.18
N VAL A 292 1.45 -9.69 -0.23
CA VAL A 292 0.49 -8.90 0.57
C VAL A 292 -0.91 -9.14 0.01
N GLN A 293 -1.92 -9.12 0.87
CA GLN A 293 -3.31 -9.22 0.41
C GLN A 293 -3.64 -8.08 -0.55
N ARG A 294 -4.38 -8.40 -1.60
CA ARG A 294 -4.77 -7.46 -2.64
C ARG A 294 -3.58 -6.75 -3.34
N ARG A 295 -2.40 -7.38 -3.41
CA ARG A 295 -1.25 -6.92 -4.20
C ARG A 295 -0.78 -8.08 -5.08
N PHE A 296 -1.28 -8.12 -6.31
CA PHE A 296 -1.13 -9.23 -7.24
C PHE A 296 -1.47 -10.57 -6.57
N GLU A 297 -2.58 -10.60 -5.84
CA GLU A 297 -2.99 -11.75 -5.04
C GLU A 297 -3.68 -12.79 -5.90
N ILE A 298 -3.07 -13.96 -6.06
CA ILE A 298 -3.67 -15.08 -6.78
C ILE A 298 -4.65 -15.78 -5.83
N LEU A 299 -5.95 -15.62 -6.10
CA LEU A 299 -7.03 -16.22 -5.33
C LEU A 299 -7.41 -17.61 -5.84
N LYS A 300 -7.23 -17.84 -7.14
CA LYS A 300 -7.45 -19.14 -7.80
C LYS A 300 -6.44 -19.30 -8.92
N GLN A 301 -5.93 -20.52 -9.08
CA GLN A 301 -5.07 -20.90 -10.19
C GLN A 301 -5.38 -22.32 -10.66
N SER A 302 -5.87 -22.44 -11.89
CA SER A 302 -6.06 -23.70 -12.59
C SER A 302 -5.64 -23.56 -14.05
N GLU A 303 -5.65 -24.66 -14.79
CA GLU A 303 -5.38 -24.61 -16.24
C GLU A 303 -6.47 -23.83 -16.98
N SER A 304 -7.72 -23.96 -16.55
CA SER A 304 -8.88 -23.33 -17.17
C SER A 304 -9.04 -21.87 -16.82
N LEU A 305 -8.65 -21.43 -15.59
CA LEU A 305 -8.90 -20.07 -15.12
C LEU A 305 -7.93 -19.66 -14.00
N ILE A 306 -7.41 -18.45 -14.10
CA ILE A 306 -6.68 -17.79 -13.01
C ILE A 306 -7.47 -16.57 -12.55
N ILE A 307 -7.59 -16.36 -11.23
CA ILE A 307 -8.25 -15.19 -10.65
C ILE A 307 -7.24 -14.47 -9.77
N VAL A 308 -7.01 -13.18 -10.07
CA VAL A 308 -6.07 -12.31 -9.37
C VAL A 308 -6.82 -11.09 -8.82
N ASP A 309 -6.53 -10.69 -7.59
CA ASP A 309 -6.99 -9.43 -6.99
C ASP A 309 -5.81 -8.47 -6.80
N ASP A 310 -5.98 -7.23 -7.25
CA ASP A 310 -5.00 -6.18 -7.01
C ASP A 310 -5.67 -4.87 -6.58
N TYR A 311 -5.04 -4.20 -5.64
CA TYR A 311 -5.50 -2.93 -5.08
C TYR A 311 -5.25 -1.73 -6.01
N GLY A 312 -4.51 -1.95 -7.11
CA GLY A 312 -4.12 -0.91 -8.06
C GLY A 312 -5.31 -0.09 -8.54
N HIS A 313 -5.20 1.21 -8.35
CA HIS A 313 -6.26 2.18 -8.66
C HIS A 313 -5.71 3.46 -9.31
N HIS A 314 -4.40 3.62 -9.34
CA HIS A 314 -3.70 4.69 -10.05
C HIS A 314 -3.22 4.18 -11.42
N PRO A 315 -3.21 5.02 -12.49
CA PRO A 315 -2.77 4.63 -13.83
C PRO A 315 -1.43 3.89 -13.86
N VAL A 316 -0.43 4.39 -13.12
CA VAL A 316 0.91 3.77 -13.03
C VAL A 316 0.87 2.40 -12.37
N GLU A 317 0.06 2.21 -11.32
CA GLU A 317 -0.13 0.90 -10.67
C GLU A 317 -0.80 -0.09 -11.62
N ILE A 318 -1.84 0.34 -12.34
CA ILE A 318 -2.54 -0.49 -13.32
C ILE A 318 -1.55 -0.98 -14.38
N GLN A 319 -0.79 -0.09 -15.01
CA GLN A 319 0.21 -0.44 -16.01
C GLN A 319 1.24 -1.45 -15.48
N ALA A 320 1.78 -1.21 -14.28
CA ALA A 320 2.75 -2.09 -13.65
C ALA A 320 2.18 -3.50 -13.37
N THR A 321 0.93 -3.57 -12.91
CA THR A 321 0.23 -4.81 -12.61
C THR A 321 -0.08 -5.61 -13.88
N LEU A 322 -0.60 -4.95 -14.94
CA LEU A 322 -0.90 -5.59 -16.21
C LEU A 322 0.36 -6.09 -16.91
N SER A 323 1.42 -5.28 -16.95
CA SER A 323 2.72 -5.68 -17.49
C SER A 323 3.29 -6.89 -16.75
N THR A 324 3.15 -6.94 -15.42
CA THR A 324 3.54 -8.10 -14.61
C THR A 324 2.74 -9.35 -15.00
N ALA A 325 1.42 -9.22 -15.19
CA ALA A 325 0.58 -10.35 -15.59
C ALA A 325 1.00 -10.91 -16.96
N LYS A 326 1.31 -10.04 -17.92
CA LYS A 326 1.83 -10.45 -19.26
C LYS A 326 3.21 -11.08 -19.18
N GLU A 327 4.08 -10.63 -18.28
CA GLU A 327 5.40 -11.24 -18.06
C GLU A 327 5.29 -12.65 -17.44
N VAL A 328 4.37 -12.84 -16.49
CA VAL A 328 4.14 -14.12 -15.80
C VAL A 328 3.40 -15.12 -16.68
N TRP A 329 2.41 -14.66 -17.47
CA TRP A 329 1.54 -15.49 -18.30
C TRP A 329 1.40 -14.93 -19.72
N PRO A 330 2.45 -14.95 -20.54
CA PRO A 330 2.49 -14.26 -21.83
C PRO A 330 1.44 -14.77 -22.85
N ASP A 331 1.08 -16.05 -22.77
CA ASP A 331 0.19 -16.71 -23.72
C ASP A 331 -1.29 -16.71 -23.29
N ARG A 332 -1.61 -16.14 -22.09
CA ARG A 332 -2.97 -16.13 -21.57
C ARG A 332 -3.67 -14.82 -21.87
N ARG A 333 -4.95 -14.90 -22.20
CA ARG A 333 -5.82 -13.74 -22.36
C ARG A 333 -6.12 -13.10 -21.00
N LEU A 334 -5.93 -11.78 -20.92
CA LEU A 334 -6.09 -10.99 -19.70
C LEU A 334 -7.41 -10.21 -19.73
N VAL A 335 -8.35 -10.63 -18.90
CA VAL A 335 -9.68 -10.00 -18.71
C VAL A 335 -9.65 -9.17 -17.43
N ILE A 336 -9.76 -7.86 -17.58
CA ILE A 336 -9.68 -6.90 -16.47
C ILE A 336 -11.08 -6.45 -16.06
N VAL A 337 -11.34 -6.46 -14.76
CA VAL A 337 -12.50 -5.80 -14.15
C VAL A 337 -11.97 -4.66 -13.30
N PHE A 338 -12.19 -3.43 -13.73
CA PHE A 338 -11.66 -2.23 -13.04
C PHE A 338 -12.78 -1.40 -12.41
N GLN A 339 -12.60 -1.06 -11.13
CA GLN A 339 -13.44 -0.14 -10.39
C GLN A 339 -12.65 1.13 -10.06
N PRO A 340 -12.92 2.26 -10.73
CA PRO A 340 -12.31 3.54 -10.35
C PRO A 340 -12.68 3.89 -8.91
N HIS A 341 -11.77 4.60 -8.21
CA HIS A 341 -11.93 4.91 -6.80
C HIS A 341 -11.80 6.41 -6.58
N ARG A 342 -12.86 7.05 -6.03
CA ARG A 342 -13.08 8.48 -5.82
C ARG A 342 -13.33 9.27 -7.12
N TYR A 343 -14.25 10.22 -7.05
CA TYR A 343 -14.54 11.13 -8.15
C TYR A 343 -13.39 12.12 -8.36
N SER A 344 -12.81 12.66 -7.30
CA SER A 344 -11.68 13.58 -7.33
C SER A 344 -10.48 13.01 -8.08
N ARG A 345 -10.05 11.78 -7.73
CA ARG A 345 -8.96 11.08 -8.44
C ARG A 345 -9.32 10.79 -9.89
N THR A 346 -10.53 10.28 -10.15
CA THR A 346 -10.98 9.96 -11.51
C THR A 346 -10.95 11.18 -12.39
N LYS A 347 -11.38 12.34 -11.89
CA LYS A 347 -11.33 13.62 -12.59
C LYS A 347 -9.89 14.03 -12.92
N HIS A 348 -9.03 14.03 -11.91
CA HIS A 348 -7.63 14.48 -12.04
C HIS A 348 -6.84 13.60 -13.02
N LEU A 349 -7.05 12.29 -12.99
CA LEU A 349 -6.29 11.31 -13.77
C LEU A 349 -7.03 10.79 -15.02
N MET A 350 -8.13 11.43 -15.44
CA MET A 350 -9.00 10.95 -16.51
C MET A 350 -8.22 10.55 -17.76
N GLU A 351 -7.39 11.44 -18.28
CA GLU A 351 -6.62 11.20 -19.50
C GLU A 351 -5.56 10.11 -19.32
N SER A 352 -4.96 10.03 -18.14
CA SER A 352 -3.96 9.02 -17.83
C SER A 352 -4.53 7.59 -17.82
N PHE A 353 -5.83 7.45 -17.48
CA PHE A 353 -6.50 6.16 -17.57
C PHE A 353 -6.65 5.65 -19.01
N PHE A 354 -6.75 6.54 -20.01
CA PHE A 354 -7.01 6.15 -21.40
C PHE A 354 -5.92 5.24 -21.99
N SER A 355 -4.67 5.38 -21.56
CA SER A 355 -3.54 4.56 -21.98
C SER A 355 -3.13 3.46 -20.99
N SER A 356 -3.82 3.34 -19.84
CA SER A 356 -3.35 2.47 -18.76
C SER A 356 -3.67 0.99 -18.96
N PHE A 357 -4.55 0.66 -19.90
CA PHE A 357 -5.07 -0.70 -20.10
C PHE A 357 -4.56 -1.38 -21.37
N ASN A 358 -3.48 -0.88 -21.97
CA ASN A 358 -2.98 -1.40 -23.27
C ASN A 358 -2.61 -2.89 -23.24
N ASP A 359 -2.19 -3.41 -22.07
CA ASP A 359 -1.86 -4.83 -21.89
C ASP A 359 -3.09 -5.71 -21.60
N ALA A 360 -4.29 -5.14 -21.44
CA ALA A 360 -5.52 -5.90 -21.28
C ALA A 360 -6.05 -6.39 -22.62
N ASP A 361 -6.52 -7.65 -22.69
CA ASP A 361 -7.21 -8.17 -23.88
C ASP A 361 -8.70 -7.86 -23.86
N GLN A 362 -9.29 -7.72 -22.68
CA GLN A 362 -10.67 -7.32 -22.42
C GLN A 362 -10.71 -6.43 -21.18
N LEU A 363 -11.38 -5.28 -21.25
CA LEU A 363 -11.59 -4.38 -20.13
C LEU A 363 -13.08 -4.22 -19.81
N LEU A 364 -13.45 -4.50 -18.57
CA LEU A 364 -14.79 -4.30 -18.01
C LEU A 364 -14.71 -3.20 -16.95
N LEU A 365 -15.43 -2.10 -17.18
CA LEU A 365 -15.43 -0.94 -16.28
C LEU A 365 -16.69 -0.92 -15.41
N LEU A 366 -16.48 -0.76 -14.11
CA LEU A 366 -17.53 -0.59 -13.10
C LEU A 366 -17.77 0.89 -12.78
N ASP A 367 -18.87 1.16 -12.07
CA ASP A 367 -19.14 2.46 -11.47
C ASP A 367 -18.01 2.91 -10.56
N ILE A 368 -17.81 4.23 -10.45
CA ILE A 368 -16.84 4.79 -9.51
C ILE A 368 -17.27 4.46 -8.08
N TYR A 369 -16.36 3.90 -7.29
CA TYR A 369 -16.53 3.77 -5.86
C TYR A 369 -16.25 5.13 -5.19
N SER A 370 -17.28 5.74 -4.62
CA SER A 370 -17.22 7.12 -4.12
C SER A 370 -16.29 7.33 -2.93
N ALA A 371 -16.12 6.32 -2.08
CA ALA A 371 -15.36 6.43 -0.82
C ALA A 371 -15.81 7.60 0.08
N GLY A 372 -17.11 7.93 0.05
CA GLY A 372 -17.70 9.03 0.81
C GLY A 372 -17.75 10.39 0.10
N GLU A 373 -17.18 10.49 -1.10
CA GLU A 373 -17.30 11.70 -1.93
C GLU A 373 -18.71 11.78 -2.57
N GLU A 374 -19.18 12.99 -2.79
CA GLU A 374 -20.38 13.23 -3.59
C GLU A 374 -20.08 13.02 -5.09
N ALA A 375 -21.10 12.60 -5.83
CA ALA A 375 -20.96 12.44 -7.28
C ALA A 375 -20.71 13.82 -7.94
N GLU A 376 -19.73 13.86 -8.85
CA GLU A 376 -19.38 15.08 -9.57
C GLU A 376 -19.94 15.02 -11.00
N GLU A 377 -20.61 16.10 -11.45
CA GLU A 377 -21.20 16.17 -12.77
C GLU A 377 -20.14 16.00 -13.88
N GLY A 378 -20.44 15.14 -14.85
CA GLY A 378 -19.54 14.82 -15.96
C GLY A 378 -18.41 13.83 -15.62
N ILE A 379 -18.27 13.38 -14.37
CA ILE A 379 -17.27 12.41 -13.97
C ILE A 379 -17.93 11.04 -13.74
N HIS A 380 -17.72 10.13 -14.70
CA HIS A 380 -18.27 8.77 -14.65
C HIS A 380 -17.39 7.77 -15.43
N SER A 381 -17.47 6.52 -15.07
CA SER A 381 -16.61 5.44 -15.63
C SER A 381 -16.84 5.21 -17.13
N GLN A 382 -18.04 5.49 -17.65
CA GLN A 382 -18.32 5.37 -19.08
C GLN A 382 -17.39 6.28 -19.91
N ARG A 383 -17.04 7.48 -19.41
CA ARG A 383 -16.09 8.37 -20.06
C ARG A 383 -14.68 7.78 -20.15
N ILE A 384 -14.27 7.01 -19.11
CA ILE A 384 -13.01 6.24 -19.17
C ILE A 384 -13.13 5.21 -20.30
N ALA A 385 -14.25 4.46 -20.38
CA ALA A 385 -14.45 3.46 -21.42
C ALA A 385 -14.37 4.08 -22.85
N GLU A 386 -14.97 5.23 -23.04
CA GLU A 386 -14.94 5.98 -24.30
C GLU A 386 -13.51 6.42 -24.64
N GLY A 387 -12.79 7.05 -23.69
CA GLY A 387 -11.41 7.48 -23.88
C GLY A 387 -10.46 6.33 -24.16
N VAL A 388 -10.57 5.20 -23.45
CA VAL A 388 -9.77 4.00 -23.70
C VAL A 388 -10.00 3.44 -25.10
N LYS A 389 -11.26 3.48 -25.62
CA LYS A 389 -11.57 3.09 -27.01
C LYS A 389 -10.97 4.07 -28.02
N GLU A 390 -11.04 5.36 -27.76
CA GLU A 390 -10.44 6.39 -28.62
C GLU A 390 -8.93 6.25 -28.71
N PHE A 391 -8.28 5.79 -27.62
CA PHE A 391 -6.85 5.44 -27.58
C PHE A 391 -6.52 4.10 -28.26
N GLY A 392 -7.51 3.43 -28.86
CA GLY A 392 -7.33 2.28 -29.74
C GLY A 392 -7.58 0.90 -29.09
N HIS A 393 -8.01 0.84 -27.85
CA HIS A 393 -8.34 -0.44 -27.21
C HIS A 393 -9.67 -0.98 -27.76
N LYS A 394 -9.66 -2.18 -28.36
CA LYS A 394 -10.80 -2.71 -29.14
C LYS A 394 -11.92 -3.32 -28.28
N ASN A 395 -11.56 -3.85 -27.10
CA ASN A 395 -12.46 -4.66 -26.27
C ASN A 395 -12.66 -4.01 -24.90
N VAL A 396 -13.45 -2.93 -24.88
CA VAL A 396 -13.79 -2.19 -23.65
C VAL A 396 -15.30 -2.13 -23.49
N GLU A 397 -15.79 -2.48 -22.32
CA GLU A 397 -17.21 -2.42 -22.00
C GLU A 397 -17.41 -1.75 -20.63
N TYR A 398 -18.33 -0.79 -20.56
CA TYR A 398 -18.86 -0.28 -19.32
C TYR A 398 -20.05 -1.15 -18.90
N ILE A 399 -19.97 -1.80 -17.74
CA ILE A 399 -20.98 -2.73 -17.23
C ILE A 399 -21.64 -2.24 -15.93
N GLY A 400 -21.20 -1.12 -15.37
CA GLY A 400 -21.81 -0.46 -14.22
C GLY A 400 -21.58 -1.23 -12.91
N SER A 401 -22.59 -1.93 -12.42
CA SER A 401 -22.56 -2.50 -11.07
C SER A 401 -21.73 -3.77 -10.94
N THR A 402 -21.18 -4.01 -9.74
CA THR A 402 -20.48 -5.27 -9.39
C THR A 402 -21.36 -6.50 -9.52
N GLN A 403 -22.69 -6.35 -9.43
CA GLN A 403 -23.66 -7.45 -9.56
C GLN A 403 -23.71 -7.99 -10.99
N SER A 404 -23.45 -7.16 -11.99
CA SER A 404 -23.46 -7.50 -13.41
C SER A 404 -22.23 -8.29 -13.86
N VAL A 405 -21.14 -8.29 -13.08
CA VAL A 405 -19.84 -8.86 -13.47
C VAL A 405 -19.91 -10.37 -13.68
N ILE A 406 -20.42 -11.13 -12.69
CA ILE A 406 -20.44 -12.60 -12.76
C ILE A 406 -21.27 -13.08 -13.95
N PRO A 407 -22.53 -12.60 -14.17
CA PRO A 407 -23.30 -12.98 -15.34
C PRO A 407 -22.66 -12.60 -16.67
N HIS A 408 -21.92 -11.49 -16.70
CA HIS A 408 -21.22 -11.05 -17.91
C HIS A 408 -20.01 -11.95 -18.19
N LEU A 409 -19.16 -12.19 -17.19
CA LEU A 409 -17.98 -13.06 -17.32
C LEU A 409 -18.36 -14.48 -17.76
N GLN A 410 -19.48 -15.05 -17.26
CA GLN A 410 -19.96 -16.36 -17.69
C GLN A 410 -20.22 -16.48 -19.20
N LYS A 411 -20.48 -15.36 -19.88
CA LYS A 411 -20.74 -15.33 -21.34
C LYS A 411 -19.47 -15.17 -22.16
N ILE A 412 -18.44 -14.52 -21.62
CA ILE A 412 -17.26 -14.10 -22.39
C ILE A 412 -15.99 -14.89 -22.06
N LEU A 413 -15.93 -15.53 -20.89
CA LEU A 413 -14.74 -16.29 -20.47
C LEU A 413 -14.46 -17.48 -21.38
N LYS A 414 -13.17 -17.72 -21.60
CA LYS A 414 -12.63 -18.84 -22.36
C LYS A 414 -11.69 -19.65 -21.47
N PRO A 415 -11.55 -20.97 -21.72
CA PRO A 415 -10.52 -21.74 -21.03
C PRO A 415 -9.14 -21.14 -21.22
N GLY A 416 -8.39 -21.02 -20.13
CA GLY A 416 -7.08 -20.40 -20.10
C GLY A 416 -7.06 -18.91 -19.79
N ASP A 417 -8.20 -18.26 -19.60
CA ASP A 417 -8.26 -16.84 -19.25
C ASP A 417 -7.67 -16.53 -17.88
N ILE A 418 -7.19 -15.28 -17.72
CA ILE A 418 -6.91 -14.67 -16.44
C ILE A 418 -7.97 -13.60 -16.20
N VAL A 419 -8.68 -13.67 -15.09
CA VAL A 419 -9.55 -12.59 -14.62
C VAL A 419 -8.82 -11.83 -13.52
N MET A 420 -8.58 -10.55 -13.74
CA MET A 420 -7.95 -9.69 -12.76
C MET A 420 -8.88 -8.56 -12.35
N THR A 421 -9.14 -8.44 -11.06
CA THR A 421 -9.89 -7.33 -10.49
C THR A 421 -8.92 -6.27 -10.00
N LEU A 422 -9.19 -5.00 -10.37
CA LEU A 422 -8.36 -3.83 -10.04
C LEU A 422 -9.20 -2.76 -9.35
N GLY A 423 -8.73 -2.26 -8.22
CA GLY A 423 -9.34 -1.13 -7.53
C GLY A 423 -9.25 -1.17 -6.00
N ALA A 424 -9.27 0.02 -5.38
CA ALA A 424 -9.16 0.18 -3.93
C ALA A 424 -10.49 0.01 -3.17
N GLY A 425 -11.63 -0.01 -3.89
CA GLY A 425 -12.96 -0.12 -3.31
C GLY A 425 -13.38 -1.54 -2.93
N ASN A 426 -14.70 -1.77 -2.93
CA ASN A 426 -15.32 -3.05 -2.57
C ASN A 426 -15.16 -4.14 -3.64
N ILE A 427 -14.48 -3.87 -4.73
CA ILE A 427 -14.19 -4.86 -5.78
C ILE A 427 -13.43 -6.08 -5.24
N GLY A 428 -12.66 -5.95 -4.16
CA GLY A 428 -11.99 -7.09 -3.51
C GLY A 428 -12.97 -8.15 -2.99
N GLU A 429 -14.18 -7.78 -2.58
CA GLU A 429 -15.24 -8.76 -2.21
C GLU A 429 -15.74 -9.54 -3.43
N LEU A 430 -15.79 -8.85 -4.59
CA LEU A 430 -16.14 -9.49 -5.85
C LEU A 430 -15.09 -10.52 -6.25
N SER A 431 -13.80 -10.25 -6.04
CA SER A 431 -12.70 -11.17 -6.36
C SER A 431 -12.84 -12.50 -5.63
N HIS A 432 -13.14 -12.46 -4.33
CA HIS A 432 -13.40 -13.67 -3.54
C HIS A 432 -14.66 -14.42 -3.99
N ARG A 433 -15.72 -13.70 -4.36
CA ARG A 433 -16.94 -14.30 -4.94
C ARG A 433 -16.66 -14.96 -6.28
N LEU A 434 -15.82 -14.36 -7.13
CA LEU A 434 -15.38 -14.95 -8.39
C LEU A 434 -14.61 -16.26 -8.14
N ALA A 435 -13.62 -16.21 -7.23
CA ALA A 435 -12.84 -17.39 -6.88
C ALA A 435 -13.69 -18.56 -6.34
N SER A 436 -14.74 -18.27 -5.59
CA SER A 436 -15.67 -19.31 -5.09
C SER A 436 -16.70 -19.78 -6.12
N ARG A 437 -17.10 -18.93 -7.07
CA ARG A 437 -18.16 -19.24 -8.05
C ARG A 437 -17.67 -20.06 -9.23
N PHE A 438 -16.50 -19.75 -9.74
CA PHE A 438 -15.88 -20.48 -10.84
C PHE A 438 -15.03 -21.64 -10.31
N ASN A 439 -15.63 -22.53 -9.49
CA ASN A 439 -15.02 -23.81 -9.12
C ASN A 439 -15.04 -24.74 -10.34
N ASP A 440 -13.97 -25.53 -10.50
CA ASP A 440 -13.80 -26.49 -11.59
C ASP A 440 -14.91 -27.54 -11.58
#